data_0ee48f135ad09961e4f5963c846f1c27
#
_entry.id   0ee48f135ad09961e4f5963c846f1c27
#
_cell.length_a   1.000
_cell.length_b   1.000
_cell.length_c   1.000
_cell.angle_alpha   90.00
_cell.angle_beta   90.00
_cell.angle_gamma   90.00
#
_symmetry.space_group_name_H-M   'P 1'
#
loop_
_entity.id
_entity.type
_entity.pdbx_description
1 polymer ?
#
loop_
_entity_poly.entity_id
_entity_poly.type
_entity_poly.pdbx_seq_one_letter_code
_entity_poly.pdbx_strand_id
1 'polypeptide(L)'
;MKKIAIVILALLAIGTITQAQCRAFTKNRVLPNLLGYIQNENYNAALFMEGDESEVLMTFYGGKNYRLVVMGHPVLPDVEFEVLDTNDELLYSNKNAENKTVFDFRMANTQQLKVRVKVPDTGGTLVHQGCVTIVAGHKE
;
A
#
# COMPACT_ATOMS: atom_id res chain seq x y z
N MET A 1 -25.40 -22.24 27.11
CA MET A 1 -25.28 -20.78 26.94
C MET A 1 -23.87 -20.25 27.21
N LYS A 2 -23.22 -20.61 28.30
CA LYS A 2 -21.83 -20.16 28.57
C LYS A 2 -20.80 -20.59 27.51
N LYS A 3 -20.94 -21.80 26.95
CA LYS A 3 -20.02 -22.31 25.88
C LYS A 3 -20.20 -21.58 24.54
N ILE A 4 -21.43 -21.17 24.21
CA ILE A 4 -21.72 -20.41 22.98
C ILE A 4 -21.17 -19.00 23.09
N ALA A 5 -21.26 -18.35 24.24
CA ALA A 5 -20.71 -17.02 24.47
C ALA A 5 -19.19 -16.98 24.36
N ILE A 6 -18.50 -18.03 24.81
CA ILE A 6 -17.02 -18.16 24.68
C ILE A 6 -16.61 -18.32 23.20
N VAL A 7 -17.36 -19.10 22.42
CA VAL A 7 -17.08 -19.30 20.98
C VAL A 7 -17.30 -18.01 20.19
N ILE A 8 -18.34 -17.24 20.50
CA ILE A 8 -18.62 -15.94 19.84
C ILE A 8 -17.54 -14.93 20.20
N LEU A 9 -17.07 -14.91 21.44
CA LEU A 9 -15.99 -14.01 21.87
C LEU A 9 -14.65 -14.35 21.19
N ALA A 10 -14.35 -15.63 20.99
CA ALA A 10 -13.15 -16.08 20.29
C ALA A 10 -13.18 -15.73 18.79
N LEU A 11 -14.33 -15.78 18.12
CA LEU A 11 -14.51 -15.41 16.73
C LEU A 11 -14.33 -13.89 16.48
N LEU A 12 -14.73 -13.06 17.45
CA LEU A 12 -14.54 -11.60 17.37
C LEU A 12 -13.07 -11.16 17.53
N ALA A 13 -12.24 -11.98 18.20
CA ALA A 13 -10.82 -11.66 18.42
C ALA A 13 -9.95 -11.86 17.17
N ILE A 14 -10.35 -12.70 16.22
CA ILE A 14 -9.54 -13.04 15.03
C ILE A 14 -9.45 -11.85 14.06
N GLY A 15 -10.51 -11.05 13.92
CA GLY A 15 -10.54 -9.89 13.00
C GLY A 15 -9.62 -8.73 13.43
N THR A 16 -9.30 -8.61 14.71
CA THR A 16 -8.47 -7.51 15.24
C THR A 16 -6.97 -7.75 15.06
N ILE A 17 -6.54 -9.00 14.97
CA ILE A 17 -5.12 -9.37 14.86
C ILE A 17 -4.54 -8.98 13.49
N THR A 18 -5.31 -9.16 12.41
CA THR A 18 -4.85 -8.88 11.05
C THR A 18 -4.65 -7.38 10.79
N GLN A 19 -5.55 -6.54 11.29
CA GLN A 19 -5.41 -5.08 11.19
C GLN A 19 -4.23 -4.55 12.02
N ALA A 20 -3.99 -5.12 13.20
CA ALA A 20 -2.86 -4.76 14.05
C ALA A 20 -1.51 -5.07 13.39
N GLN A 21 -1.40 -6.18 12.66
CA GLN A 21 -0.19 -6.57 11.93
C GLN A 21 0.15 -5.56 10.82
N CYS A 22 -0.83 -5.13 10.01
CA CYS A 22 -0.62 -4.15 8.95
C CYS A 22 -0.29 -2.77 9.51
N ARG A 23 -0.88 -2.38 10.64
CA ARG A 23 -0.53 -1.13 11.33
C ARG A 23 0.93 -1.14 11.82
N ALA A 24 1.37 -2.21 12.46
CA ALA A 24 2.74 -2.35 12.93
C ALA A 24 3.74 -2.36 11.77
N PHE A 25 3.46 -3.11 10.72
CA PHE A 25 4.25 -3.13 9.49
C PHE A 25 4.38 -1.72 8.89
N THR A 26 3.27 -1.02 8.72
CA THR A 26 3.24 0.32 8.15
C THR A 26 4.07 1.29 8.98
N LYS A 27 3.84 1.32 10.31
CA LYS A 27 4.56 2.21 11.22
C LYS A 27 6.07 1.96 11.22
N ASN A 28 6.47 0.69 11.24
CA ASN A 28 7.87 0.33 11.47
C ASN A 28 8.69 0.22 10.18
N ARG A 29 8.06 -0.09 9.05
CA ARG A 29 8.76 -0.36 7.79
C ARG A 29 8.46 0.64 6.68
N VAL A 30 7.23 1.14 6.61
CA VAL A 30 6.78 1.98 5.49
C VAL A 30 6.96 3.47 5.78
N LEU A 31 6.41 3.96 6.88
CA LEU A 31 6.47 5.39 7.23
C LEU A 31 7.88 5.96 7.35
N PRO A 32 8.91 5.23 7.80
CA PRO A 32 10.28 5.75 7.80
C PRO A 32 10.80 6.18 6.41
N ASN A 33 10.22 5.63 5.33
CA ASN A 33 10.60 6.02 3.98
C ASN A 33 10.07 7.41 3.55
N LEU A 34 9.16 7.99 4.33
CA LEU A 34 8.67 9.37 4.15
C LEU A 34 9.58 10.43 4.78
N LEU A 35 10.76 10.06 5.26
CA LEU A 35 11.66 11.00 5.95
C LEU A 35 11.82 12.31 5.18
N GLY A 36 11.52 13.44 5.84
CA GLY A 36 11.55 14.78 5.24
C GLY A 36 10.28 15.18 4.47
N TYR A 37 9.27 14.31 4.42
CA TYR A 37 7.96 14.60 3.84
C TYR A 37 6.89 14.58 4.94
N ILE A 38 5.93 15.48 4.83
CA ILE A 38 4.74 15.49 5.70
C ILE A 38 3.77 14.47 5.14
N GLN A 39 3.40 13.47 5.95
CA GLN A 39 2.45 12.45 5.54
C GLN A 39 1.11 13.10 5.17
N ASN A 40 0.59 12.74 4.01
CA ASN A 40 -0.80 13.04 3.65
C ASN A 40 -1.72 12.21 4.57
N GLU A 41 -2.88 12.76 4.87
CA GLU A 41 -3.91 12.21 5.79
C GLU A 41 -3.70 10.76 6.27
N ASN A 42 -4.33 9.81 5.61
CA ASN A 42 -4.25 8.39 5.97
C ASN A 42 -3.45 7.59 4.93
N TYR A 43 -2.94 6.46 5.36
CA TYR A 43 -2.38 5.46 4.46
C TYR A 43 -3.43 4.38 4.16
N ASN A 44 -3.25 3.68 3.04
CA ASN A 44 -4.03 2.50 2.69
C ASN A 44 -3.19 1.25 2.95
N ALA A 45 -3.67 0.35 3.77
CA ALA A 45 -3.01 -0.91 4.07
C ALA A 45 -4.01 -2.06 4.07
N ALA A 46 -3.65 -3.17 3.45
CA ALA A 46 -4.47 -4.36 3.39
C ALA A 46 -3.60 -5.62 3.28
N LEU A 47 -4.20 -6.76 3.59
CA LEU A 47 -3.59 -8.06 3.33
C LEU A 47 -3.77 -8.43 1.86
N PHE A 48 -2.66 -8.79 1.21
CA PHE A 48 -2.62 -9.28 -0.16
C PHE A 48 -2.08 -10.70 -0.19
N MET A 49 -2.61 -11.47 -1.12
CA MET A 49 -2.04 -12.75 -1.53
C MET A 49 -1.31 -12.59 -2.86
N GLU A 50 -0.44 -13.54 -3.20
CA GLU A 50 0.14 -13.58 -4.55
C GLU A 50 -0.97 -13.59 -5.60
N GLY A 51 -0.81 -12.77 -6.64
CA GLY A 51 -1.79 -12.57 -7.71
C GLY A 51 -2.83 -11.48 -7.44
N ASP A 52 -2.95 -10.98 -6.20
CA ASP A 52 -3.90 -9.91 -5.88
C ASP A 52 -3.49 -8.59 -6.52
N GLU A 53 -4.50 -7.83 -6.92
CA GLU A 53 -4.38 -6.49 -7.51
C GLU A 53 -5.41 -5.57 -6.88
N SER A 54 -5.04 -4.32 -6.63
CA SER A 54 -5.93 -3.30 -6.11
C SER A 54 -5.56 -1.92 -6.66
N GLU A 55 -6.53 -1.03 -6.64
CA GLU A 55 -6.38 0.33 -7.15
C GLU A 55 -6.92 1.34 -6.12
N VAL A 56 -6.16 2.39 -5.87
CA VAL A 56 -6.54 3.49 -4.97
C VAL A 56 -6.48 4.80 -5.72
N LEU A 57 -7.55 5.59 -5.59
CA LEU A 57 -7.60 6.95 -6.12
C LEU A 57 -7.12 7.94 -5.07
N MET A 58 -6.12 8.75 -5.40
CA MET A 58 -5.51 9.72 -4.49
C MET A 58 -5.49 11.10 -5.13
N THR A 59 -5.77 12.13 -4.33
CA THR A 59 -5.68 13.53 -4.78
C THR A 59 -4.30 14.10 -4.45
N PHE A 60 -3.66 14.70 -5.45
CA PHE A 60 -2.39 15.40 -5.33
C PHE A 60 -2.57 16.86 -5.73
N TYR A 61 -2.15 17.77 -4.84
CA TYR A 61 -2.29 19.21 -5.03
C TYR A 61 -1.13 19.80 -5.82
N GLY A 62 -1.43 20.71 -6.74
CA GLY A 62 -0.42 21.39 -7.55
C GLY A 62 0.57 22.20 -6.74
N GLY A 63 1.79 22.35 -7.27
CA GLY A 63 2.85 23.14 -6.67
C GLY A 63 3.67 22.44 -5.58
N LYS A 64 3.35 21.18 -5.24
CA LYS A 64 4.03 20.43 -4.19
C LYS A 64 4.89 19.31 -4.75
N ASN A 65 5.93 18.96 -3.99
CA ASN A 65 6.74 17.77 -4.21
C ASN A 65 6.17 16.63 -3.38
N TYR A 66 6.00 15.47 -3.98
CA TYR A 66 5.42 14.30 -3.35
C TYR A 66 6.42 13.15 -3.30
N ARG A 67 6.28 12.35 -2.26
CA ARG A 67 6.85 11.01 -2.18
C ARG A 67 5.72 10.02 -2.00
N LEU A 68 5.61 9.09 -2.94
CA LEU A 68 4.73 7.93 -2.86
C LEU A 68 5.55 6.72 -2.44
N VAL A 69 5.10 6.02 -1.42
CA VAL A 69 5.70 4.77 -0.97
C VAL A 69 4.68 3.65 -1.10
N VAL A 70 5.04 2.62 -1.85
CA VAL A 70 4.26 1.39 -1.99
C VAL A 70 5.15 0.23 -1.59
N MET A 71 4.81 -0.44 -0.50
CA MET A 71 5.66 -1.48 0.07
C MET A 71 4.83 -2.66 0.54
N GLY A 72 5.28 -3.85 0.16
CA GLY A 72 4.78 -5.12 0.65
C GLY A 72 5.64 -5.70 1.77
N HIS A 73 5.01 -6.52 2.61
CA HIS A 73 5.73 -7.29 3.62
C HIS A 73 6.77 -8.21 2.95
N PRO A 74 7.95 -8.40 3.54
CA PRO A 74 9.03 -9.21 2.93
C PRO A 74 8.67 -10.66 2.61
N VAL A 75 7.60 -11.22 3.18
CA VAL A 75 7.09 -12.55 2.84
C VAL A 75 6.50 -12.60 1.42
N LEU A 76 6.06 -11.46 0.89
CA LEU A 76 5.52 -11.36 -0.46
C LEU A 76 6.65 -11.21 -1.49
N PRO A 77 6.42 -11.62 -2.76
CA PRO A 77 7.29 -11.21 -3.87
C PRO A 77 7.31 -9.67 -3.99
N ASP A 78 8.29 -9.15 -4.71
CA ASP A 78 8.42 -7.71 -4.94
C ASP A 78 7.13 -7.12 -5.52
N VAL A 79 6.53 -6.20 -4.79
CA VAL A 79 5.27 -5.58 -5.17
C VAL A 79 5.48 -4.67 -6.37
N GLU A 80 4.65 -4.83 -7.37
CA GLU A 80 4.60 -3.96 -8.55
C GLU A 80 3.56 -2.87 -8.35
N PHE A 81 3.88 -1.64 -8.75
CA PHE A 81 2.87 -0.59 -8.77
C PHE A 81 3.02 0.34 -9.96
N GLU A 82 1.91 0.90 -10.35
CA GLU A 82 1.77 1.86 -11.42
C GLU A 82 1.04 3.09 -10.91
N VAL A 83 1.41 4.25 -11.46
CA VAL A 83 0.67 5.50 -11.26
C VAL A 83 0.08 5.90 -12.61
N LEU A 84 -1.24 6.07 -12.63
CA LEU A 84 -2.00 6.42 -13.83
C LEU A 84 -2.81 7.69 -13.57
N ASP A 85 -3.10 8.43 -14.64
CA ASP A 85 -4.08 9.50 -14.57
C ASP A 85 -5.52 8.96 -14.61
N THR A 86 -6.51 9.83 -14.58
CA THR A 86 -7.92 9.45 -14.61
C THR A 86 -8.39 8.92 -15.97
N ASN A 87 -7.56 9.07 -17.02
CA ASN A 87 -7.79 8.52 -18.35
C ASN A 87 -7.06 7.19 -18.58
N ASP A 88 -6.49 6.60 -17.50
CA ASP A 88 -5.68 5.39 -17.54
C ASP A 88 -4.36 5.53 -18.33
N GLU A 89 -3.88 6.75 -18.52
CA GLU A 89 -2.54 6.99 -19.06
C GLU A 89 -1.49 6.67 -18.00
N LEU A 90 -0.52 5.82 -18.33
CA LEU A 90 0.56 5.42 -17.46
C LEU A 90 1.55 6.56 -17.28
N LEU A 91 1.73 7.02 -16.03
CA LEU A 91 2.69 8.06 -15.67
C LEU A 91 3.98 7.48 -15.09
N TYR A 92 3.87 6.36 -14.37
CA TYR A 92 5.01 5.69 -13.75
C TYR A 92 4.73 4.20 -13.52
N SER A 93 5.77 3.38 -13.65
CA SER A 93 5.76 1.97 -13.25
C SER A 93 7.09 1.61 -12.58
N ASN A 94 7.04 0.98 -11.43
CA ASN A 94 8.26 0.55 -10.74
C ASN A 94 8.92 -0.67 -11.39
N LYS A 95 8.24 -1.39 -12.27
CA LYS A 95 8.85 -2.44 -13.11
C LYS A 95 10.02 -1.90 -13.93
N ASN A 96 9.90 -0.67 -14.41
CA ASN A 96 10.94 0.01 -15.18
C ASN A 96 12.03 0.64 -14.28
N ALA A 97 11.91 0.52 -12.97
CA ALA A 97 12.78 1.10 -11.95
C ALA A 97 13.27 0.06 -10.93
N GLU A 98 13.51 -1.17 -11.36
CA GLU A 98 14.03 -2.27 -10.52
C GLU A 98 13.15 -2.56 -9.28
N ASN A 99 11.84 -2.47 -9.44
CA ASN A 99 10.84 -2.69 -8.39
C ASN A 99 11.05 -1.81 -7.14
N LYS A 100 11.51 -0.58 -7.33
CA LYS A 100 11.66 0.38 -6.23
C LYS A 100 10.32 0.63 -5.54
N THR A 101 10.37 0.82 -4.24
CA THR A 101 9.19 1.06 -3.39
C THR A 101 8.85 2.56 -3.24
N VAL A 102 9.71 3.44 -3.69
CA VAL A 102 9.60 4.90 -3.55
C VAL A 102 9.57 5.57 -4.90
N PHE A 103 8.61 6.48 -5.10
CA PHE A 103 8.50 7.33 -6.26
C PHE A 103 8.35 8.79 -5.85
N ASP A 104 9.32 9.62 -6.23
CA ASP A 104 9.31 11.06 -5.98
C ASP A 104 8.91 11.81 -7.24
N PHE A 105 7.98 12.76 -7.11
CA PHE A 105 7.49 13.56 -8.23
C PHE A 105 6.99 14.93 -7.78
N ARG A 106 6.84 15.84 -8.74
CA ARG A 106 6.25 17.17 -8.53
C ARG A 106 4.94 17.27 -9.30
N MET A 107 3.91 17.78 -8.62
CA MET A 107 2.64 18.09 -9.26
C MET A 107 2.61 19.53 -9.73
N ALA A 108 2.39 19.74 -11.03
CA ALA A 108 2.16 21.07 -11.58
C ALA A 108 0.76 21.58 -11.28
N ASN A 109 -0.25 20.72 -11.43
CA ASN A 109 -1.66 21.04 -11.23
C ASN A 109 -2.30 20.03 -10.26
N THR A 110 -3.33 20.47 -9.55
CA THR A 110 -4.12 19.58 -8.69
C THR A 110 -4.90 18.59 -9.54
N GLN A 111 -4.71 17.29 -9.29
CA GLN A 111 -5.45 16.23 -9.96
C GLN A 111 -5.50 14.95 -9.12
N GLN A 112 -6.41 14.08 -9.48
CA GLN A 112 -6.45 12.73 -8.95
C GLN A 112 -5.60 11.79 -9.81
N LEU A 113 -4.86 10.90 -9.13
CA LEU A 113 -4.10 9.84 -9.76
C LEU A 113 -4.55 8.49 -9.18
N LYS A 114 -4.50 7.48 -10.03
CA LYS A 114 -4.73 6.09 -9.62
C LYS A 114 -3.39 5.45 -9.27
N VAL A 115 -3.30 4.83 -8.12
CA VAL A 115 -2.18 3.97 -7.73
C VAL A 115 -2.67 2.53 -7.81
N ARG A 116 -2.19 1.81 -8.80
CA ARG A 116 -2.51 0.39 -9.01
C ARG A 116 -1.38 -0.46 -8.47
N VAL A 117 -1.71 -1.41 -7.62
CA VAL A 117 -0.74 -2.28 -6.93
C VAL A 117 -1.04 -3.73 -7.26
N LYS A 118 -0.02 -4.48 -7.56
CA LYS A 118 -0.11 -5.91 -7.86
C LYS A 118 0.98 -6.68 -7.11
N VAL A 119 0.58 -7.76 -6.48
CA VAL A 119 1.51 -8.77 -5.98
C VAL A 119 1.66 -9.85 -7.03
N PRO A 120 2.86 -10.04 -7.62
CA PRO A 120 3.05 -11.06 -8.65
C PRO A 120 2.72 -12.46 -8.14
N ASP A 121 2.16 -13.28 -9.02
CA ASP A 121 2.00 -14.71 -8.76
C ASP A 121 3.28 -15.44 -9.18
N THR A 122 3.95 -16.08 -8.23
CA THR A 122 5.19 -16.82 -8.49
C THR A 122 4.95 -18.24 -9.00
N GLY A 123 3.69 -18.69 -9.02
CA GLY A 123 3.32 -20.04 -9.45
C GLY A 123 3.76 -21.16 -8.51
N GLY A 124 4.21 -20.81 -7.29
CA GLY A 124 4.60 -21.76 -6.25
C GLY A 124 3.41 -22.52 -5.65
N THR A 125 3.70 -23.64 -4.96
CA THR A 125 2.69 -24.42 -4.25
C THR A 125 2.24 -23.76 -2.94
N LEU A 126 3.06 -22.88 -2.37
CA LEU A 126 2.76 -22.11 -1.16
C LEU A 126 2.29 -20.71 -1.57
N VAL A 127 1.11 -20.34 -1.13
CA VAL A 127 0.57 -19.00 -1.30
C VAL A 127 0.90 -18.16 -0.07
N HIS A 128 1.71 -17.12 -0.27
CA HIS A 128 2.06 -16.18 0.79
C HIS A 128 1.01 -15.08 0.90
N GLN A 129 0.75 -14.68 2.12
CA GLN A 129 -0.12 -13.54 2.44
C GLN A 129 0.65 -12.54 3.29
N GLY A 130 0.54 -11.27 2.97
CA GLY A 130 1.22 -10.21 3.71
C GLY A 130 0.59 -8.84 3.50
N CYS A 131 0.98 -7.91 4.35
CA CYS A 131 0.52 -6.54 4.25
C CYS A 131 1.15 -5.81 3.06
N VAL A 132 0.34 -5.04 2.35
CA VAL A 132 0.78 -4.05 1.37
C VAL A 132 0.27 -2.69 1.81
N THR A 133 1.13 -1.70 1.83
CA THR A 133 0.80 -0.33 2.24
C THR A 133 1.13 0.66 1.14
N ILE A 134 0.19 1.58 0.90
CA ILE A 134 0.33 2.75 0.03
C ILE A 134 0.23 3.98 0.91
N VAL A 135 1.23 4.83 0.87
CA VAL A 135 1.25 6.11 1.60
C VAL A 135 1.93 7.19 0.76
N ALA A 136 1.42 8.40 0.84
CA ALA A 136 2.04 9.56 0.22
C ALA A 136 2.37 10.62 1.27
N GLY A 137 3.44 11.35 1.03
CA GLY A 137 3.80 12.54 1.78
C GLY A 137 4.19 13.67 0.83
N HIS A 138 4.17 14.90 1.33
CA HIS A 138 4.54 16.08 0.55
C HIS A 138 5.52 16.98 1.29
N LYS A 139 6.21 17.77 0.53
CA LYS A 139 7.00 18.94 0.99
C LYS A 139 6.85 20.09 0.01
N GLU A 140 7.01 21.29 0.51
CA GLU A 140 7.00 22.50 -0.31
C GLU A 140 8.31 22.69 -1.09
#